data_47a5b269c01ce5e556819fffccd793b0
#
_entry.id   47a5b269c01ce5e556819fffccd793b0
#
_cell.length_a   1.000
_cell.length_b   1.000
_cell.length_c   1.000
_cell.angle_alpha   90.00
_cell.angle_beta   90.00
_cell.angle_gamma   90.00
#
_symmetry.space_group_name_H-M   'P 1'
#
loop_
_entity.id
_entity.type
_entity.pdbx_description
1 polymer ?
#
loop_
_entity_poly.entity_id
_entity_poly.type
_entity_poly.pdbx_seq_one_letter_code
_entity_poly.pdbx_strand_id
1 'polypeptide(L)'
;MERVLNSEAVSDRELVARLQGGDAKAFDELVTRHQQRALNVAFQLLRDHEDAMEVAQDAFVRIYRSIGEFRGECEFTTWLHQIVVNLARNRYRWWHRRGRQVMVSIDDPVETGDGTVEIQVEAKGNAPDVEAANTEFVQTLSEKMDELPPKFREVLVLRNIENMSYEEIATALKCSVGTVKSRIARAREALREAMAGEL
;
A
#
# COMPACT_ATOMS: atom_id res chain seq x y z
N MET A 1 28.72 -34.86 -1.33
CA MET A 1 27.63 -34.81 -0.33
C MET A 1 27.54 -33.36 0.16
N GLU A 2 26.97 -32.49 -0.71
CA GLU A 2 26.82 -31.06 -0.42
C GLU A 2 25.61 -30.85 0.44
N ARG A 3 25.81 -30.34 1.65
CA ARG A 3 24.76 -29.79 2.49
C ARG A 3 24.19 -28.54 1.79
N VAL A 4 23.03 -28.68 1.16
CA VAL A 4 22.18 -27.56 0.83
C VAL A 4 21.80 -26.91 2.17
N LEU A 5 22.50 -25.83 2.52
CA LEU A 5 22.11 -24.94 3.60
C LEU A 5 20.80 -24.28 3.16
N ASN A 6 19.69 -24.84 3.66
CA ASN A 6 18.40 -24.17 3.64
C ASN A 6 18.56 -22.92 4.50
N SER A 7 18.91 -21.80 3.88
CA SER A 7 18.95 -20.51 4.55
C SER A 7 17.49 -20.15 4.84
N GLU A 8 16.99 -20.51 6.04
CA GLU A 8 15.74 -19.97 6.54
C GLU A 8 15.87 -18.45 6.48
N ALA A 9 15.02 -17.82 5.68
CA ALA A 9 15.05 -16.36 5.53
C ALA A 9 14.83 -15.73 6.91
N VAL A 10 15.77 -14.90 7.34
CA VAL A 10 15.70 -14.19 8.62
C VAL A 10 14.36 -13.46 8.73
N SER A 11 13.62 -13.64 9.82
CA SER A 11 12.32 -13.01 10.01
C SER A 11 12.43 -11.50 10.21
N ASP A 12 11.39 -10.74 9.83
CA ASP A 12 11.34 -9.30 10.07
C ASP A 12 11.48 -8.97 11.57
N ARG A 13 10.95 -9.81 12.44
CA ARG A 13 11.09 -9.65 13.90
C ARG A 13 12.56 -9.72 14.34
N GLU A 14 13.32 -10.62 13.75
CA GLU A 14 14.75 -10.75 14.04
C GLU A 14 15.54 -9.58 13.44
N LEU A 15 15.22 -9.15 12.22
CA LEU A 15 15.82 -7.96 11.62
C LEU A 15 15.56 -6.70 12.45
N VAL A 16 14.35 -6.52 12.94
CA VAL A 16 14.00 -5.44 13.85
C VAL A 16 14.84 -5.50 15.13
N ALA A 17 14.98 -6.66 15.76
CA ALA A 17 15.79 -6.82 16.97
C ALA A 17 17.26 -6.50 16.71
N ARG A 18 17.81 -6.94 15.58
CA ARG A 18 19.19 -6.62 15.16
C ARG A 18 19.38 -5.12 14.92
N LEU A 19 18.42 -4.48 14.24
CA LEU A 19 18.45 -3.03 14.00
C LEU A 19 18.37 -2.24 15.32
N GLN A 20 17.53 -2.65 16.26
CA GLN A 20 17.48 -2.07 17.60
C GLN A 20 18.81 -2.24 18.36
N GLY A 21 19.55 -3.30 18.09
CA GLY A 21 20.90 -3.56 18.58
C GLY A 21 22.01 -2.78 17.84
N GLY A 22 21.67 -1.95 16.85
CA GLY A 22 22.61 -1.10 16.09
C GLY A 22 23.15 -1.72 14.80
N ASP A 23 22.63 -2.87 14.34
CA ASP A 23 23.01 -3.48 13.06
C ASP A 23 22.32 -2.79 11.89
N ALA A 24 23.02 -1.83 11.26
CA ALA A 24 22.51 -1.10 10.10
C ALA A 24 22.18 -2.00 8.89
N LYS A 25 22.87 -3.15 8.72
CA LYS A 25 22.58 -4.08 7.61
C LYS A 25 21.19 -4.69 7.72
N ALA A 26 20.67 -4.87 8.93
CA ALA A 26 19.32 -5.32 9.15
C ALA A 26 18.27 -4.32 8.61
N PHE A 27 18.61 -3.01 8.64
CA PHE A 27 17.76 -1.99 8.04
C PHE A 27 17.74 -2.09 6.51
N ASP A 28 18.89 -2.26 5.88
CA ASP A 28 18.98 -2.39 4.42
C ASP A 28 18.15 -3.59 3.93
N GLU A 29 18.16 -4.69 4.69
CA GLU A 29 17.35 -5.88 4.38
C GLU A 29 15.85 -5.60 4.53
N LEU A 30 15.42 -4.90 5.59
CA LEU A 30 14.02 -4.50 5.77
C LEU A 30 13.56 -3.56 4.65
N VAL A 31 14.39 -2.60 4.25
CA VAL A 31 14.09 -1.72 3.11
C VAL A 31 13.95 -2.54 1.83
N THR A 32 14.90 -3.42 1.52
CA THR A 32 14.87 -4.24 0.32
C THR A 32 13.60 -5.09 0.22
N ARG A 33 13.14 -5.65 1.35
CA ARG A 33 11.92 -6.48 1.39
C ARG A 33 10.62 -5.69 1.23
N HIS A 34 10.58 -4.49 1.77
CA HIS A 34 9.32 -3.78 1.97
C HIS A 34 9.17 -2.49 1.19
N GLN A 35 10.23 -1.97 0.51
CA GLN A 35 10.16 -0.69 -0.21
C GLN A 35 9.09 -0.68 -1.30
N GLN A 36 9.00 -1.76 -2.10
CA GLN A 36 8.00 -1.85 -3.17
C GLN A 36 6.58 -1.85 -2.62
N ARG A 37 6.38 -2.57 -1.51
CA ARG A 37 5.08 -2.63 -0.83
C ARG A 37 4.66 -1.27 -0.27
N ALA A 38 5.60 -0.56 0.37
CA ALA A 38 5.38 0.79 0.87
C ALA A 38 5.03 1.77 -0.27
N LEU A 39 5.78 1.70 -1.38
CA LEU A 39 5.53 2.49 -2.58
C LEU A 39 4.15 2.21 -3.18
N ASN A 40 3.78 0.93 -3.31
CA ASN A 40 2.49 0.54 -3.85
C ASN A 40 1.33 1.09 -2.99
N VAL A 41 1.41 0.96 -1.67
CA VAL A 41 0.39 1.52 -0.77
C VAL A 41 0.32 3.04 -0.90
N ALA A 42 1.45 3.73 -0.89
CA ALA A 42 1.51 5.18 -1.06
C ALA A 42 0.89 5.62 -2.39
N PHE A 43 1.24 4.94 -3.49
CA PHE A 43 0.72 5.22 -4.83
C PHE A 43 -0.79 4.99 -4.91
N GLN A 44 -1.31 3.89 -4.36
CA GLN A 44 -2.74 3.62 -4.33
C GLN A 44 -3.53 4.67 -3.54
N LEU A 45 -2.90 5.34 -2.58
CA LEU A 45 -3.53 6.39 -1.78
C LEU A 45 -3.42 7.79 -2.40
N LEU A 46 -2.32 8.08 -3.13
CA LEU A 46 -2.00 9.41 -3.63
C LEU A 46 -2.22 9.58 -5.12
N ARG A 47 -2.07 8.52 -5.92
CA ARG A 47 -2.14 8.53 -7.39
C ARG A 47 -1.17 9.51 -8.05
N ASP A 48 -0.10 9.83 -7.38
CA ASP A 48 1.03 10.63 -7.86
C ASP A 48 2.30 9.86 -7.51
N HIS A 49 3.09 9.53 -8.52
CA HIS A 49 4.25 8.65 -8.35
C HIS A 49 5.38 9.34 -7.58
N GLU A 50 5.60 10.63 -7.82
CA GLU A 50 6.64 11.39 -7.12
C GLU A 50 6.33 11.50 -5.64
N ASP A 51 5.10 11.92 -5.31
CA ASP A 51 4.64 12.00 -3.92
C ASP A 51 4.60 10.62 -3.24
N ALA A 52 4.28 9.56 -3.98
CA ALA A 52 4.31 8.20 -3.45
C ALA A 52 5.74 7.75 -3.12
N MET A 53 6.72 8.05 -3.99
CA MET A 53 8.13 7.78 -3.73
C MET A 53 8.64 8.54 -2.51
N GLU A 54 8.34 9.85 -2.41
CA GLU A 54 8.71 10.64 -1.25
C GLU A 54 8.10 10.07 0.04
N VAL A 55 6.82 9.72 0.03
CA VAL A 55 6.13 9.14 1.18
C VAL A 55 6.75 7.80 1.57
N ALA A 56 7.09 6.94 0.61
CA ALA A 56 7.73 5.67 0.89
C ALA A 56 9.13 5.85 1.51
N GLN A 57 9.94 6.77 0.98
CA GLN A 57 11.26 7.10 1.53
C GLN A 57 11.15 7.69 2.94
N ASP A 58 10.27 8.66 3.14
CA ASP A 58 10.00 9.28 4.44
C ASP A 58 9.54 8.25 5.48
N ALA A 59 8.77 7.24 5.05
CA ALA A 59 8.35 6.16 5.94
C ALA A 59 9.55 5.38 6.48
N PHE A 60 10.51 5.00 5.64
CA PHE A 60 11.72 4.29 6.09
C PHE A 60 12.64 5.18 6.92
N VAL A 61 12.80 6.46 6.57
CA VAL A 61 13.52 7.41 7.41
C VAL A 61 12.89 7.51 8.80
N ARG A 62 11.57 7.55 8.87
CA ARG A 62 10.84 7.60 10.14
C ARG A 62 10.99 6.31 10.94
N ILE A 63 10.91 5.15 10.26
CA ILE A 63 11.16 3.84 10.87
C ILE A 63 12.55 3.80 11.49
N TYR A 64 13.59 4.16 10.73
CA TYR A 64 14.96 4.16 11.23
C TYR A 64 15.14 5.00 12.49
N ARG A 65 14.53 6.19 12.51
CA ARG A 65 14.60 7.12 13.66
C ARG A 65 13.82 6.65 14.88
N SER A 66 12.75 5.89 14.69
CA SER A 66 11.85 5.48 15.78
C SER A 66 11.85 3.97 16.07
N ILE A 67 12.79 3.22 15.46
CA ILE A 67 12.86 1.76 15.64
C ILE A 67 13.07 1.35 17.11
N GLY A 68 13.77 2.16 17.89
CA GLY A 68 13.97 1.94 19.33
C GLY A 68 12.68 1.99 20.16
N GLU A 69 11.63 2.66 19.64
CA GLU A 69 10.31 2.76 20.28
C GLU A 69 9.37 1.63 19.87
N PHE A 70 9.71 0.87 18.83
CA PHE A 70 8.89 -0.24 18.35
C PHE A 70 8.94 -1.42 19.32
N ARG A 71 7.82 -1.71 19.97
CA ARG A 71 7.71 -2.73 21.02
C ARG A 71 7.29 -4.11 20.53
N GLY A 72 7.05 -4.28 19.21
CA GLY A 72 6.58 -5.54 18.65
C GLY A 72 5.12 -5.88 19.00
N GLU A 73 4.30 -4.88 19.33
CA GLU A 73 2.87 -5.06 19.62
C GLU A 73 2.05 -5.43 18.38
N CYS A 74 2.63 -5.26 17.19
CA CYS A 74 2.10 -5.71 15.91
C CYS A 74 3.26 -6.15 14.99
N GLU A 75 2.92 -6.75 13.85
CA GLU A 75 3.91 -7.08 12.83
C GLU A 75 4.58 -5.81 12.27
N PHE A 76 5.85 -5.93 11.83
CA PHE A 76 6.59 -4.82 11.24
C PHE A 76 5.86 -4.21 10.06
N THR A 77 5.24 -5.03 9.20
CA THR A 77 4.45 -4.60 8.05
C THR A 77 3.24 -3.76 8.45
N THR A 78 2.54 -4.12 9.53
CA THR A 78 1.42 -3.34 10.06
C THR A 78 1.89 -1.95 10.53
N TRP A 79 3.03 -1.89 11.20
CA TRP A 79 3.62 -0.63 11.63
C TRP A 79 4.10 0.23 10.46
N LEU A 80 4.74 -0.38 9.45
CA LEU A 80 5.10 0.30 8.20
C LEU A 80 3.87 0.92 7.53
N HIS A 81 2.80 0.15 7.35
CA HIS A 81 1.56 0.65 6.74
C HIS A 81 0.93 1.79 7.55
N GLN A 82 0.97 1.72 8.88
CA GLN A 82 0.53 2.84 9.73
C GLN A 82 1.30 4.13 9.42
N ILE A 83 2.62 4.03 9.25
CA ILE A 83 3.47 5.19 8.94
C ILE A 83 3.17 5.71 7.54
N VAL A 84 3.11 4.84 6.53
CA VAL A 84 2.82 5.19 5.13
C VAL A 84 1.45 5.88 5.01
N VAL A 85 0.39 5.30 5.58
CA VAL A 85 -0.96 5.89 5.54
C VAL A 85 -0.99 7.26 6.22
N ASN A 86 -0.31 7.43 7.35
CA ASN A 86 -0.26 8.71 8.05
C ASN A 86 0.47 9.79 7.21
N LEU A 87 1.56 9.43 6.55
CA LEU A 87 2.30 10.33 5.65
C LEU A 87 1.45 10.68 4.43
N ALA A 88 0.83 9.69 3.79
CA ALA A 88 -0.06 9.91 2.65
C ALA A 88 -1.25 10.82 3.02
N ARG A 89 -1.89 10.64 4.17
CA ARG A 89 -2.94 11.55 4.68
C ARG A 89 -2.43 12.97 4.85
N ASN A 90 -1.20 13.16 5.33
CA ASN A 90 -0.61 14.49 5.50
C ASN A 90 -0.36 15.14 4.15
N ARG A 91 0.16 14.39 3.17
CA ARG A 91 0.40 14.85 1.80
C ARG A 91 -0.92 15.24 1.12
N TYR A 92 -1.95 14.39 1.20
CA TYR A 92 -3.28 14.66 0.67
C TYR A 92 -3.89 15.95 1.25
N ARG A 93 -3.83 16.13 2.59
CA ARG A 93 -4.30 17.37 3.24
C ARG A 93 -3.53 18.61 2.82
N TRP A 94 -2.23 18.47 2.55
CA TRP A 94 -1.39 19.55 2.06
C TRP A 94 -1.81 19.99 0.65
N TRP A 95 -2.11 19.05 -0.26
CA TRP A 95 -2.64 19.35 -1.58
C TRP A 95 -3.94 20.13 -1.51
N HIS A 96 -4.92 19.64 -0.76
CA HIS A 96 -6.22 20.30 -0.62
C HIS A 96 -6.11 21.71 -0.07
N ARG A 97 -5.20 21.98 0.87
CA ARG A 97 -4.98 23.33 1.39
C ARG A 97 -4.38 24.29 0.37
N ARG A 98 -3.65 23.80 -0.62
CA ARG A 98 -2.98 24.60 -1.67
C ARG A 98 -3.76 24.64 -2.98
N GLY A 99 -4.98 24.13 -3.04
CA GLY A 99 -5.83 24.14 -4.22
C GLY A 99 -5.29 23.31 -5.39
N ARG A 100 -4.34 22.39 -5.15
CA ARG A 100 -3.91 21.42 -6.14
C ARG A 100 -5.05 20.44 -6.35
N GLN A 101 -5.87 20.66 -7.39
CA GLN A 101 -6.73 19.63 -7.93
C GLN A 101 -5.80 18.51 -8.39
N VAL A 102 -6.06 17.30 -7.91
CA VAL A 102 -5.38 16.11 -8.41
C VAL A 102 -5.89 15.91 -9.84
N MET A 103 -5.23 16.51 -10.81
CA MET A 103 -5.37 16.08 -12.19
C MET A 103 -4.62 14.76 -12.27
N VAL A 104 -5.38 13.68 -12.37
CA VAL A 104 -4.83 12.39 -12.80
C VAL A 104 -4.35 12.60 -14.22
N SER A 105 -3.03 12.73 -14.41
CA SER A 105 -2.43 12.74 -15.74
C SER A 105 -2.53 11.30 -16.26
N ILE A 106 -3.47 11.08 -17.18
CA ILE A 106 -3.69 9.80 -17.86
C ILE A 106 -2.57 9.52 -18.89
N ASP A 107 -1.72 10.50 -19.19
CA ASP A 107 -0.83 10.49 -20.36
C ASP A 107 0.68 10.31 -20.05
N ASP A 108 1.08 10.04 -18.82
CA ASP A 108 2.46 9.65 -18.59
C ASP A 108 2.60 8.13 -18.65
N PRO A 109 3.14 7.56 -19.75
CA PRO A 109 3.57 6.18 -19.73
C PRO A 109 4.67 6.08 -18.68
N VAL A 110 4.37 5.38 -17.58
CA VAL A 110 5.36 5.05 -16.57
C VAL A 110 6.40 4.15 -17.26
N GLU A 111 7.49 4.73 -17.74
CA GLU A 111 8.71 3.99 -18.04
C GLU A 111 9.26 3.50 -16.70
N THR A 112 8.64 2.42 -16.21
CA THR A 112 9.22 1.62 -15.14
C THR A 112 10.39 0.86 -15.72
N GLY A 113 11.59 1.32 -15.40
CA GLY A 113 12.73 0.43 -15.46
C GLY A 113 12.38 -0.85 -14.70
N ASP A 114 12.13 -1.90 -15.46
CA ASP A 114 12.07 -3.31 -15.07
C ASP A 114 11.28 -3.64 -13.80
N GLY A 115 9.95 -3.52 -13.90
CA GLY A 115 9.03 -3.91 -12.85
C GLY A 115 7.63 -3.37 -13.10
N THR A 116 6.90 -3.95 -14.04
CA THR A 116 5.47 -3.74 -14.20
C THR A 116 4.80 -4.06 -12.87
N VAL A 117 4.20 -3.06 -12.21
CA VAL A 117 3.27 -3.31 -11.11
C VAL A 117 1.99 -3.85 -11.74
N GLU A 118 2.02 -5.09 -12.18
CA GLU A 118 0.83 -5.85 -12.46
C GLU A 118 0.09 -6.03 -11.12
N ILE A 119 -1.12 -5.50 -11.08
CA ILE A 119 -2.13 -6.06 -10.17
C ILE A 119 -2.27 -7.51 -10.67
N GLN A 120 -1.61 -8.45 -10.01
CA GLN A 120 -1.77 -9.88 -10.30
C GLN A 120 -3.21 -10.28 -9.93
N VAL A 121 -4.11 -10.03 -10.85
CA VAL A 121 -5.25 -10.90 -11.05
C VAL A 121 -4.66 -12.09 -11.78
N GLU A 122 -4.59 -13.26 -11.16
CA GLU A 122 -4.21 -14.51 -11.84
C GLU A 122 -5.15 -14.72 -13.03
N ALA A 123 -4.79 -14.16 -14.17
CA ALA A 123 -5.45 -14.41 -15.44
C ALA A 123 -4.90 -15.75 -15.97
N LYS A 124 -5.62 -16.82 -15.71
CA LYS A 124 -5.51 -18.04 -16.53
C LYS A 124 -5.86 -17.63 -17.95
N GLY A 125 -4.93 -17.84 -18.87
CA GLY A 125 -4.93 -17.51 -20.29
C GLY A 125 -6.33 -17.37 -20.91
N ASN A 126 -6.77 -16.14 -21.09
CA ASN A 126 -8.04 -15.80 -21.72
C ASN A 126 -7.79 -15.27 -23.14
N ALA A 127 -8.80 -15.37 -24.00
CA ALA A 127 -8.78 -14.84 -25.36
C ALA A 127 -8.53 -13.31 -25.34
N PRO A 128 -7.92 -12.70 -26.40
CA PRO A 128 -7.56 -11.28 -26.46
C PRO A 128 -8.69 -10.30 -26.11
N ASP A 129 -9.92 -10.62 -26.45
CA ASP A 129 -11.11 -9.80 -26.16
C ASP A 129 -11.43 -9.77 -24.65
N VAL A 130 -11.15 -10.85 -23.93
CA VAL A 130 -11.34 -10.94 -22.46
C VAL A 130 -10.24 -10.16 -21.73
N GLU A 131 -9.04 -10.12 -22.29
CA GLU A 131 -7.91 -9.38 -21.73
C GLU A 131 -8.12 -7.86 -21.87
N ALA A 132 -8.64 -7.41 -23.02
CA ALA A 132 -9.01 -6.02 -23.24
C ALA A 132 -10.15 -5.58 -22.30
N ALA A 133 -11.21 -6.36 -22.18
CA ALA A 133 -12.32 -6.08 -21.27
C ALA A 133 -11.89 -6.07 -19.79
N ASN A 134 -10.98 -6.95 -19.40
CA ASN A 134 -10.40 -6.94 -18.05
C ASN A 134 -9.57 -5.69 -17.78
N THR A 135 -8.81 -5.21 -18.77
CA THR A 135 -7.99 -4.01 -18.65
C THR A 135 -8.87 -2.77 -18.47
N GLU A 136 -9.93 -2.63 -19.29
CA GLU A 136 -10.91 -1.53 -19.18
C GLU A 136 -11.63 -1.55 -17.82
N PHE A 137 -12.07 -2.73 -17.36
CA PHE A 137 -12.68 -2.88 -16.05
C PHE A 137 -11.75 -2.47 -14.90
N VAL A 138 -10.48 -2.90 -14.95
CA VAL A 138 -9.48 -2.56 -13.93
C VAL A 138 -9.21 -1.05 -13.93
N GLN A 139 -9.15 -0.43 -15.11
CA GLN A 139 -8.96 1.01 -15.23
C GLN A 139 -10.15 1.77 -14.65
N THR A 140 -11.38 1.44 -15.05
CA THR A 140 -12.60 2.04 -14.51
C THR A 140 -12.69 1.87 -12.99
N LEU A 141 -12.40 0.67 -12.49
CA LEU A 141 -12.37 0.41 -11.04
C LEU A 141 -11.36 1.31 -10.32
N SER A 142 -10.18 1.50 -10.93
CA SER A 142 -9.14 2.38 -10.39
C SER A 142 -9.60 3.83 -10.31
N GLU A 143 -10.23 4.34 -11.37
CA GLU A 143 -10.81 5.69 -11.41
C GLU A 143 -11.89 5.88 -10.35
N LYS A 144 -12.80 4.91 -10.22
CA LYS A 144 -13.85 4.96 -9.18
C LYS A 144 -13.30 4.85 -7.76
N MET A 145 -12.20 4.13 -7.58
CA MET A 145 -11.47 4.12 -6.29
C MET A 145 -10.95 5.52 -5.94
N ASP A 146 -10.56 6.32 -6.92
CA ASP A 146 -10.02 7.67 -6.71
C ASP A 146 -11.09 8.70 -6.33
N GLU A 147 -12.34 8.48 -6.74
CA GLU A 147 -13.49 9.27 -6.34
C GLU A 147 -13.91 9.01 -4.88
N LEU A 148 -13.49 7.87 -4.30
CA LEU A 148 -13.86 7.54 -2.93
C LEU A 148 -13.24 8.51 -1.90
N PRO A 149 -13.98 8.84 -0.83
CA PRO A 149 -13.40 9.54 0.31
C PRO A 149 -12.14 8.81 0.85
N PRO A 150 -11.06 9.52 1.21
CA PRO A 150 -9.78 8.91 1.60
C PRO A 150 -9.92 7.80 2.65
N LYS A 151 -10.79 7.98 3.65
CA LYS A 151 -11.05 6.97 4.70
C LYS A 151 -11.60 5.63 4.18
N PHE A 152 -12.26 5.64 3.00
CA PHE A 152 -12.80 4.44 2.36
C PHE A 152 -11.75 3.79 1.46
N ARG A 153 -10.99 4.60 0.71
CA ARG A 153 -9.85 4.13 -0.09
C ARG A 153 -8.81 3.41 0.78
N GLU A 154 -8.43 4.00 1.92
CA GLU A 154 -7.47 3.42 2.86
C GLU A 154 -7.84 2.00 3.29
N VAL A 155 -9.07 1.78 3.72
CA VAL A 155 -9.49 0.44 4.19
C VAL A 155 -9.57 -0.57 3.07
N LEU A 156 -9.91 -0.16 1.84
CA LEU A 156 -9.93 -1.04 0.67
C LEU A 156 -8.50 -1.40 0.22
N VAL A 157 -7.60 -0.45 0.16
CA VAL A 157 -6.18 -0.68 -0.16
C VAL A 157 -5.57 -1.67 0.82
N LEU A 158 -5.68 -1.41 2.13
CA LEU A 158 -5.12 -2.29 3.15
C LEU A 158 -5.77 -3.69 3.15
N ARG A 159 -7.07 -3.79 2.87
CA ARG A 159 -7.78 -5.08 2.86
C ARG A 159 -7.53 -5.88 1.60
N ASN A 160 -7.66 -5.26 0.42
CA ASN A 160 -7.71 -6.00 -0.86
C ASN A 160 -6.34 -6.09 -1.53
N ILE A 161 -5.45 -5.09 -1.34
CA ILE A 161 -4.10 -5.08 -1.93
C ILE A 161 -3.10 -5.69 -0.95
N GLU A 162 -3.14 -5.28 0.32
CA GLU A 162 -2.21 -5.76 1.34
C GLU A 162 -2.70 -7.01 2.08
N ASN A 163 -3.92 -7.49 1.81
CA ASN A 163 -4.53 -8.67 2.43
C ASN A 163 -4.56 -8.66 3.97
N MET A 164 -4.56 -7.46 4.57
CA MET A 164 -4.54 -7.31 6.03
C MET A 164 -5.86 -7.78 6.66
N SER A 165 -5.78 -8.37 7.86
CA SER A 165 -6.93 -8.66 8.71
C SER A 165 -7.60 -7.36 9.20
N TYR A 166 -8.82 -7.46 9.69
CA TYR A 166 -9.51 -6.30 10.25
C TYR A 166 -8.83 -5.75 11.50
N GLU A 167 -8.20 -6.61 12.26
CA GLU A 167 -7.43 -6.29 13.46
C GLU A 167 -6.15 -5.52 13.12
N GLU A 168 -5.42 -5.96 12.11
CA GLU A 168 -4.24 -5.27 11.60
C GLU A 168 -4.59 -3.91 11.01
N ILE A 169 -5.68 -3.82 10.22
CA ILE A 169 -6.18 -2.54 9.68
C ILE A 169 -6.58 -1.60 10.82
N ALA A 170 -7.27 -2.11 11.85
CA ALA A 170 -7.67 -1.33 13.02
C ALA A 170 -6.44 -0.75 13.73
N THR A 171 -5.38 -1.57 13.88
CA THR A 171 -4.09 -1.14 14.43
C THR A 171 -3.42 -0.08 13.54
N ALA A 172 -3.29 -0.34 12.24
CA ALA A 172 -2.66 0.57 11.28
C ALA A 172 -3.40 1.93 11.19
N LEU A 173 -4.73 1.92 11.23
CA LEU A 173 -5.54 3.14 11.12
C LEU A 173 -5.88 3.78 12.47
N LYS A 174 -5.46 3.18 13.60
CA LYS A 174 -5.76 3.62 14.97
C LYS A 174 -7.26 3.80 15.21
N CYS A 175 -8.05 2.80 14.87
CA CYS A 175 -9.50 2.81 15.06
C CYS A 175 -10.01 1.44 15.54
N SER A 176 -11.28 1.33 15.90
CA SER A 176 -11.86 0.04 16.31
C SER A 176 -12.11 -0.88 15.11
N VAL A 177 -12.08 -2.20 15.34
CA VAL A 177 -12.45 -3.21 14.34
C VAL A 177 -13.87 -2.98 13.80
N GLY A 178 -14.82 -2.54 14.65
CA GLY A 178 -16.16 -2.14 14.24
C GLY A 178 -16.14 -0.98 13.24
N THR A 179 -15.25 0.01 13.44
CA THR A 179 -15.03 1.10 12.49
C THR A 179 -14.48 0.61 11.15
N VAL A 180 -13.53 -0.34 11.17
CA VAL A 180 -12.99 -0.95 9.95
C VAL A 180 -14.10 -1.66 9.17
N LYS A 181 -14.87 -2.55 9.83
CA LYS A 181 -15.99 -3.26 9.21
C LYS A 181 -16.99 -2.32 8.56
N SER A 182 -17.42 -1.27 9.27
CA SER A 182 -18.38 -0.29 8.75
C SER A 182 -17.82 0.53 7.58
N ARG A 183 -16.53 0.91 7.62
CA ARG A 183 -15.88 1.62 6.51
C ARG A 183 -15.75 0.74 5.27
N ILE A 184 -15.35 -0.53 5.41
CA ILE A 184 -15.27 -1.47 4.28
C ILE A 184 -16.65 -1.69 3.65
N ALA A 185 -17.70 -1.88 4.46
CA ALA A 185 -19.05 -2.06 3.95
C ALA A 185 -19.52 -0.84 3.13
N ARG A 186 -19.35 0.36 3.67
CA ARG A 186 -19.72 1.61 2.98
C ARG A 186 -18.84 1.88 1.75
N ALA A 187 -17.55 1.56 1.82
CA ALA A 187 -16.65 1.72 0.70
C ALA A 187 -17.04 0.83 -0.48
N ARG A 188 -17.38 -0.44 -0.21
CA ARG A 188 -17.87 -1.38 -1.22
C ARG A 188 -19.21 -0.97 -1.81
N GLU A 189 -20.11 -0.45 -0.99
CA GLU A 189 -21.40 0.08 -1.44
C GLU A 189 -21.19 1.27 -2.39
N ALA A 190 -20.43 2.28 -1.96
CA ALA A 190 -20.14 3.45 -2.77
C ALA A 190 -19.46 3.08 -4.10
N LEU A 191 -18.52 2.10 -4.07
CA LEU A 191 -17.86 1.63 -5.28
C LEU A 191 -18.82 0.90 -6.22
N ARG A 192 -19.73 0.07 -5.69
CA ARG A 192 -20.74 -0.61 -6.48
C ARG A 192 -21.71 0.38 -7.14
N GLU A 193 -22.15 1.41 -6.41
CA GLU A 193 -23.01 2.47 -6.95
C GLU A 193 -22.29 3.24 -8.07
N ALA A 194 -21.01 3.60 -7.86
CA ALA A 194 -20.20 4.30 -8.84
C ALA A 194 -19.99 3.47 -10.14
N MET A 195 -19.82 2.16 -10.02
CA MET A 195 -19.65 1.23 -11.14
C MET A 195 -20.97 0.95 -11.88
N ALA A 196 -22.12 0.93 -11.17
CA ALA A 196 -23.43 0.65 -11.79
C ALA A 196 -23.90 1.76 -12.75
N GLY A 197 -23.34 2.96 -12.65
CA GLY A 197 -23.61 4.07 -13.58
C GLY A 197 -22.87 3.98 -14.93
N GLU A 198 -21.95 3.01 -15.07
CA GLU A 198 -21.07 2.83 -16.24
C GLU A 198 -21.40 1.54 -17.04
N LEU A 199 -22.29 0.70 -16.53
CA LEU A 199 -22.83 -0.50 -17.20
C LEU A 199 -24.19 -0.20 -17.84
#